data_c591e24e3c0f2a3f256cadc815f870b4
#
_entry.id   c591e24e3c0f2a3f256cadc815f870b4
#
_cell.length_a   1.000
_cell.length_b   1.000
_cell.length_c   1.000
_cell.angle_alpha   90.00
_cell.angle_beta   90.00
_cell.angle_gamma   90.00
#
_symmetry.space_group_name_H-M   'P 1'
#
loop_
_entity.id
_entity.type
_entity.pdbx_description
1 polymer ?
#
loop_
_entity_poly.entity_id
_entity_poly.type
_entity_poly.pdbx_seq_one_letter_code
_entity_poly.pdbx_strand_id
1 'polypeptide(L)'
;LWMLRVLCRLDYRVEGREHLPARSSIVLLKHSSAWETLAQIRIFPRQTWVLKRELMWVPILGWVLWLLKPIAIDRRGGGVAVQQVLEQGRARLAEGFWVMVFPEGTRMPVGQTRRYGMSGVLLAQAEALPVVPVTHNAGFFWPRRGWLKKPGTIRVVIGPPIATSGVEPRAVNERAQQWIENTLETLRPK
;
A
#
# COMPACT_ATOMS: atom_id res chain seq x y z
N LEU A 1 7.03 10.90 -11.77
CA LEU A 1 8.26 10.74 -10.97
C LEU A 1 9.44 11.48 -11.58
N TRP A 2 9.61 11.47 -12.91
CA TRP A 2 10.69 12.21 -13.58
C TRP A 2 10.69 13.72 -13.22
N MET A 3 9.54 14.37 -13.25
CA MET A 3 9.43 15.78 -12.83
C MET A 3 9.89 16.01 -11.38
N LEU A 4 9.57 15.11 -10.46
CA LEU A 4 10.04 15.22 -9.07
C LEU A 4 11.56 15.13 -8.97
N ARG A 5 12.18 14.26 -9.77
CA ARG A 5 13.63 14.14 -9.85
C ARG A 5 14.27 15.42 -10.38
N VAL A 6 13.77 15.97 -11.49
CA VAL A 6 14.35 17.15 -12.15
C VAL A 6 14.10 18.44 -11.37
N LEU A 7 12.82 18.69 -11.00
CA LEU A 7 12.43 19.98 -10.39
C LEU A 7 12.68 20.02 -8.88
N CYS A 8 12.46 18.89 -8.18
CA CYS A 8 12.58 18.84 -6.73
C CYS A 8 13.85 18.14 -6.24
N ARG A 9 14.70 17.63 -7.14
CA ARG A 9 15.85 16.78 -6.81
C ARG A 9 15.46 15.63 -5.86
N LEU A 10 14.26 15.08 -6.06
CA LEU A 10 13.70 14.00 -5.26
C LEU A 10 13.64 12.71 -6.09
N ASP A 11 14.58 11.84 -5.84
CA ASP A 11 14.70 10.53 -6.50
C ASP A 11 14.20 9.41 -5.59
N TYR A 12 14.24 8.16 -6.05
CA TYR A 12 13.90 7.00 -5.25
C TYR A 12 14.71 5.76 -5.63
N ARG A 13 14.85 4.85 -4.68
CA ARG A 13 15.42 3.52 -4.89
C ARG A 13 14.53 2.46 -4.25
N VAL A 14 14.52 1.27 -4.83
CA VAL A 14 13.72 0.13 -4.36
C VAL A 14 14.66 -1.00 -3.98
N GLU A 15 14.50 -1.49 -2.77
CA GLU A 15 15.25 -2.58 -2.16
C GLU A 15 14.30 -3.77 -1.91
N GLY A 16 14.80 -5.01 -2.00
CA GLY A 16 14.01 -6.21 -1.70
C GLY A 16 13.07 -6.64 -2.82
N ARG A 17 13.35 -6.29 -4.10
CA ARG A 17 12.52 -6.74 -5.24
C ARG A 17 12.47 -8.26 -5.37
N GLU A 18 13.51 -8.95 -4.93
CA GLU A 18 13.63 -10.41 -4.86
C GLU A 18 12.59 -11.06 -3.93
N HIS A 19 12.01 -10.30 -3.03
CA HIS A 19 10.94 -10.76 -2.12
C HIS A 19 9.56 -10.80 -2.78
N LEU A 20 9.41 -10.26 -3.99
CA LEU A 20 8.12 -10.30 -4.68
C LEU A 20 7.81 -11.73 -5.13
N PRO A 21 6.69 -12.32 -4.70
CA PRO A 21 6.24 -13.62 -5.20
C PRO A 21 6.05 -13.62 -6.72
N ALA A 22 6.23 -14.77 -7.35
CA ALA A 22 5.99 -14.94 -8.78
C ALA A 22 4.50 -14.74 -9.17
N ARG A 23 3.59 -15.01 -8.22
CA ARG A 23 2.14 -14.81 -8.39
C ARG A 23 1.70 -13.48 -7.80
N SER A 24 0.62 -12.91 -8.36
CA SER A 24 -0.05 -11.75 -7.78
C SER A 24 -0.42 -12.01 -6.31
N SER A 25 -0.18 -11.04 -5.47
CA SER A 25 -0.34 -11.15 -4.02
C SER A 25 -0.89 -9.86 -3.43
N ILE A 26 -1.06 -9.86 -2.12
CA ILE A 26 -1.53 -8.69 -1.38
C ILE A 26 -0.32 -7.94 -0.80
N VAL A 27 -0.24 -6.65 -1.06
CA VAL A 27 0.80 -5.77 -0.53
C VAL A 27 0.21 -4.89 0.57
N LEU A 28 0.79 -4.93 1.76
CA LEU A 28 0.52 -3.96 2.82
C LEU A 28 1.57 -2.86 2.77
N LEU A 29 1.16 -1.70 2.31
CA LEU A 29 2.05 -0.56 2.05
C LEU A 29 1.81 0.57 3.07
N LYS A 30 2.90 1.03 3.70
CA LYS A 30 2.86 2.23 4.56
C LYS A 30 2.26 3.42 3.82
N HIS A 31 1.38 4.17 4.49
CA HIS A 31 0.69 5.32 3.90
C HIS A 31 1.10 6.62 4.60
N SER A 32 2.01 7.40 4.02
CA SER A 32 2.52 8.62 4.67
C SER A 32 2.65 9.84 3.74
N SER A 33 2.56 9.65 2.41
CA SER A 33 2.76 10.69 1.40
C SER A 33 1.73 10.57 0.26
N ALA A 34 1.71 11.51 -0.64
CA ALA A 34 1.07 11.35 -1.95
C ALA A 34 2.01 10.63 -2.95
N TRP A 35 3.29 10.60 -2.64
CA TRP A 35 4.31 10.03 -3.51
C TRP A 35 4.10 8.54 -3.76
N GLU A 36 3.84 7.74 -2.72
CA GLU A 36 3.66 6.29 -2.87
C GLU A 36 2.48 5.92 -3.75
N THR A 37 1.41 6.72 -3.76
CA THR A 37 0.25 6.46 -4.63
C THR A 37 0.59 6.60 -6.11
N LEU A 38 1.58 7.42 -6.44
CA LEU A 38 2.09 7.58 -7.81
C LEU A 38 3.20 6.58 -8.13
N ALA A 39 4.11 6.35 -7.16
CA ALA A 39 5.31 5.55 -7.38
C ALA A 39 5.02 4.06 -7.51
N GLN A 40 4.05 3.54 -6.75
CA GLN A 40 3.71 2.12 -6.78
C GLN A 40 3.36 1.61 -8.19
N ILE A 41 2.77 2.46 -9.06
CA ILE A 41 2.44 2.12 -10.45
C ILE A 41 3.69 1.70 -11.25
N ARG A 42 4.87 2.20 -10.88
CA ARG A 42 6.14 1.87 -11.52
C ARG A 42 6.95 0.81 -10.78
N ILE A 43 6.64 0.60 -9.50
CA ILE A 43 7.39 -0.30 -8.62
C ILE A 43 6.87 -1.73 -8.73
N PHE A 44 5.56 -1.88 -8.74
CA PHE A 44 4.89 -3.18 -8.74
C PHE A 44 4.33 -3.54 -10.12
N PRO A 45 4.09 -4.83 -10.40
CA PRO A 45 3.40 -5.28 -11.61
C PRO A 45 1.97 -4.74 -11.70
N ARG A 46 1.18 -5.25 -12.62
CA ARG A 46 -0.24 -4.91 -12.77
C ARG A 46 -0.98 -4.95 -11.43
N GLN A 47 -1.51 -3.82 -10.99
CA GLN A 47 -2.01 -3.66 -9.64
C GLN A 47 -3.32 -2.89 -9.56
N THR A 48 -4.03 -3.08 -8.46
CA THR A 48 -5.22 -2.33 -8.07
C THR A 48 -5.15 -1.92 -6.61
N TRP A 49 -5.99 -0.98 -6.20
CA TRP A 49 -5.97 -0.40 -4.85
C TRP A 49 -7.31 -0.53 -4.15
N VAL A 50 -7.25 -0.71 -2.83
CA VAL A 50 -8.40 -0.51 -1.97
C VAL A 50 -8.56 0.99 -1.69
N LEU A 51 -9.65 1.57 -2.18
CA LEU A 51 -9.92 2.97 -2.02
C LEU A 51 -11.36 3.26 -1.54
N LYS A 52 -11.59 4.49 -1.13
CA LYS A 52 -12.88 4.95 -0.67
C LYS A 52 -13.83 5.12 -1.87
N ARG A 53 -15.02 4.51 -1.82
CA ARG A 53 -16.00 4.51 -2.92
C ARG A 53 -16.37 5.91 -3.41
N GLU A 54 -16.44 6.89 -2.51
CA GLU A 54 -16.77 8.28 -2.87
C GLU A 54 -15.77 8.93 -3.83
N LEU A 55 -14.53 8.43 -3.90
CA LEU A 55 -13.54 8.90 -4.88
C LEU A 55 -13.95 8.59 -6.32
N MET A 56 -14.79 7.56 -6.53
CA MET A 56 -15.32 7.20 -7.84
C MET A 56 -16.30 8.24 -8.39
N TRP A 57 -16.86 9.10 -7.53
CA TRP A 57 -17.81 10.15 -7.91
C TRP A 57 -17.16 11.51 -8.22
N VAL A 58 -15.85 11.63 -7.98
CA VAL A 58 -15.11 12.85 -8.29
C VAL A 58 -14.93 12.96 -9.80
N PRO A 59 -15.42 14.03 -10.46
CA PRO A 59 -15.27 14.20 -11.89
C PRO A 59 -13.82 14.07 -12.35
N ILE A 60 -13.61 13.49 -13.53
CA ILE A 60 -12.31 13.19 -14.13
C ILE A 60 -11.54 12.12 -13.35
N LEU A 61 -11.32 12.32 -12.04
CA LEU A 61 -10.62 11.35 -11.19
C LEU A 61 -11.37 10.00 -11.15
N GLY A 62 -12.68 10.02 -10.98
CA GLY A 62 -13.51 8.80 -10.96
C GLY A 62 -13.42 8.02 -12.26
N TRP A 63 -13.38 8.69 -13.40
CA TRP A 63 -13.23 8.05 -14.71
C TRP A 63 -11.85 7.37 -14.85
N VAL A 64 -10.79 8.05 -14.44
CA VAL A 64 -9.44 7.48 -14.43
C VAL A 64 -9.36 6.28 -13.47
N LEU A 65 -9.94 6.41 -12.28
CA LEU A 65 -9.98 5.32 -11.31
C LEU A 65 -10.78 4.13 -11.84
N TRP A 66 -11.88 4.36 -12.54
CA TRP A 66 -12.70 3.28 -13.13
C TRP A 66 -11.87 2.40 -14.10
N LEU A 67 -11.03 3.01 -14.93
CA LEU A 67 -10.12 2.29 -15.83
C LEU A 67 -9.10 1.42 -15.09
N LEU A 68 -8.74 1.80 -13.86
CA LEU A 68 -7.78 1.08 -13.02
C LEU A 68 -8.42 -0.05 -12.21
N LYS A 69 -9.74 -0.28 -12.38
CA LYS A 69 -10.50 -1.35 -11.73
C LYS A 69 -10.25 -1.43 -10.21
N PRO A 70 -10.40 -0.35 -9.44
CA PRO A 70 -10.11 -0.34 -8.02
C PRO A 70 -11.07 -1.22 -7.22
N ILE A 71 -10.66 -1.56 -6.01
CA ILE A 71 -11.52 -2.15 -4.99
C ILE A 71 -12.14 -0.98 -4.21
N ALA A 72 -13.35 -0.61 -4.61
CA ALA A 72 -14.05 0.56 -4.05
C ALA A 72 -14.93 0.14 -2.87
N ILE A 73 -14.62 0.64 -1.65
CA ILE A 73 -15.30 0.25 -0.43
C ILE A 73 -15.97 1.41 0.31
N ASP A 74 -17.04 1.12 1.01
CA ASP A 74 -17.59 2.03 2.01
C ASP A 74 -16.88 1.78 3.35
N ARG A 75 -15.95 2.67 3.71
CA ARG A 75 -15.16 2.54 4.94
C ARG A 75 -15.97 2.69 6.23
N ARG A 76 -17.21 3.17 6.16
CA ARG A 76 -18.11 3.30 7.33
C ARG A 76 -18.82 1.99 7.64
N GLY A 77 -18.85 1.06 6.70
CA GLY A 77 -19.60 -0.19 6.78
C GLY A 77 -18.98 -1.27 7.68
N GLY A 78 -17.88 -1.02 8.40
CA GLY A 78 -17.28 -2.02 9.29
C GLY A 78 -17.05 -3.37 8.60
N GLY A 79 -17.77 -4.41 9.03
CA GLY A 79 -17.69 -5.77 8.46
C GLY A 79 -18.08 -5.82 6.97
N VAL A 80 -19.03 -4.99 6.53
CA VAL A 80 -19.42 -4.89 5.12
C VAL A 80 -18.25 -4.41 4.26
N ALA A 81 -17.45 -3.46 4.75
CA ALA A 81 -16.26 -3.00 4.05
C ALA A 81 -15.23 -4.12 3.86
N VAL A 82 -15.06 -4.98 4.85
CA VAL A 82 -14.18 -6.17 4.75
C VAL A 82 -14.70 -7.12 3.68
N GLN A 83 -16.00 -7.43 3.70
CA GLN A 83 -16.61 -8.30 2.70
C GLN A 83 -16.46 -7.75 1.27
N GLN A 84 -16.64 -6.45 1.07
CA GLN A 84 -16.38 -5.80 -0.21
C GLN A 84 -14.93 -5.96 -0.68
N VAL A 85 -13.95 -5.90 0.25
CA VAL A 85 -12.54 -6.18 -0.10
C VAL A 85 -12.36 -7.63 -0.51
N LEU A 86 -12.96 -8.57 0.20
CA LEU A 86 -12.84 -10.01 -0.11
C LEU A 86 -13.41 -10.33 -1.50
N GLU A 87 -14.64 -9.90 -1.77
CA GLU A 87 -15.32 -10.17 -3.04
C GLU A 87 -14.61 -9.54 -4.24
N GLN A 88 -14.39 -8.21 -4.19
CA GLN A 88 -13.75 -7.51 -5.29
C GLN A 88 -12.27 -7.88 -5.41
N GLY A 89 -11.57 -8.08 -4.28
CA GLY A 89 -10.17 -8.47 -4.25
C GLY A 89 -9.91 -9.82 -4.89
N ARG A 90 -10.76 -10.81 -4.59
CA ARG A 90 -10.72 -12.13 -5.24
C ARG A 90 -10.82 -12.02 -6.75
N ALA A 91 -11.80 -11.25 -7.25
CA ALA A 91 -11.98 -11.04 -8.69
C ALA A 91 -10.73 -10.40 -9.32
N ARG A 92 -10.10 -9.43 -8.65
CA ARG A 92 -8.89 -8.77 -9.16
C ARG A 92 -7.67 -9.68 -9.13
N LEU A 93 -7.50 -10.48 -8.10
CA LEU A 93 -6.43 -11.49 -8.01
C LEU A 93 -6.57 -12.54 -9.12
N ALA A 94 -7.79 -13.00 -9.39
CA ALA A 94 -8.06 -13.93 -10.51
C ALA A 94 -7.74 -13.33 -11.88
N GLU A 95 -7.89 -12.00 -12.06
CA GLU A 95 -7.46 -11.26 -13.24
C GLU A 95 -5.93 -11.00 -13.28
N GLY A 96 -5.17 -11.47 -12.30
CA GLY A 96 -3.73 -11.29 -12.19
C GLY A 96 -3.28 -9.92 -11.64
N PHE A 97 -4.17 -9.15 -11.02
CA PHE A 97 -3.79 -7.89 -10.36
C PHE A 97 -3.20 -8.15 -8.97
N TRP A 98 -2.18 -7.42 -8.63
CA TRP A 98 -1.71 -7.25 -7.25
C TRP A 98 -2.67 -6.34 -6.49
N VAL A 99 -3.02 -6.70 -5.27
CA VAL A 99 -3.92 -5.89 -4.45
C VAL A 99 -3.11 -5.07 -3.46
N MET A 100 -3.10 -3.75 -3.68
CA MET A 100 -2.40 -2.81 -2.81
C MET A 100 -3.34 -2.31 -1.72
N VAL A 101 -2.95 -2.51 -0.48
CA VAL A 101 -3.72 -2.10 0.69
C VAL A 101 -2.89 -1.14 1.53
N PHE A 102 -3.47 -0.01 1.86
CA PHE A 102 -2.94 0.89 2.87
C PHE A 102 -3.60 0.55 4.22
N PRO A 103 -2.94 -0.26 5.06
CA PRO A 103 -3.62 -0.86 6.22
C PRO A 103 -4.00 0.17 7.29
N GLU A 104 -3.36 1.33 7.28
CA GLU A 104 -3.70 2.45 8.17
C GLU A 104 -5.02 3.15 7.75
N GLY A 105 -5.51 2.93 6.53
CA GLY A 105 -6.72 3.51 5.98
C GLY A 105 -6.67 5.02 5.74
N THR A 106 -5.61 5.70 6.15
CA THR A 106 -5.35 7.13 5.91
C THR A 106 -3.85 7.40 5.96
N ARG A 107 -3.43 8.50 5.32
CA ARG A 107 -2.03 8.94 5.40
C ARG A 107 -1.67 9.35 6.82
N MET A 108 -0.62 8.75 7.37
CA MET A 108 -0.11 9.05 8.71
C MET A 108 1.03 10.07 8.65
N PRO A 109 1.11 10.99 9.61
CA PRO A 109 2.30 11.82 9.79
C PRO A 109 3.55 10.95 10.05
N VAL A 110 4.72 11.51 9.76
CA VAL A 110 5.99 10.86 10.07
C VAL A 110 6.11 10.59 11.59
N GLY A 111 6.58 9.41 11.94
CA GLY A 111 6.72 8.99 13.34
C GLY A 111 5.41 8.58 14.01
N GLN A 112 4.31 8.56 13.28
CA GLN A 112 3.03 8.08 13.79
C GLN A 112 2.56 6.85 13.04
N THR A 113 1.86 5.99 13.75
CA THR A 113 1.16 4.83 13.23
C THR A 113 -0.19 4.67 13.91
N ARG A 114 -1.01 3.79 13.39
CA ARG A 114 -2.26 3.37 14.01
C ARG A 114 -2.44 1.88 13.81
N ARG A 115 -3.38 1.28 14.53
CA ARG A 115 -3.74 -0.12 14.34
C ARG A 115 -4.09 -0.39 12.88
N TYR A 116 -3.48 -1.41 12.30
CA TYR A 116 -3.71 -1.83 10.92
C TYR A 116 -5.07 -2.51 10.76
N GLY A 117 -5.77 -2.18 9.68
CA GLY A 117 -7.00 -2.85 9.27
C GLY A 117 -6.73 -4.28 8.79
N MET A 118 -7.68 -5.16 9.03
CA MET A 118 -7.54 -6.60 8.80
C MET A 118 -7.83 -7.03 7.36
N SER A 119 -8.49 -6.20 6.55
CA SER A 119 -9.05 -6.62 5.25
C SER A 119 -8.03 -7.21 4.28
N GLY A 120 -6.80 -6.67 4.26
CA GLY A 120 -5.73 -7.18 3.39
C GLY A 120 -5.27 -8.59 3.82
N VAL A 121 -5.10 -8.81 5.11
CA VAL A 121 -4.70 -10.12 5.64
C VAL A 121 -5.82 -11.16 5.45
N LEU A 122 -7.06 -10.77 5.70
CA LEU A 122 -8.21 -11.65 5.50
C LEU A 122 -8.39 -12.05 4.02
N LEU A 123 -8.16 -11.12 3.09
CA LEU A 123 -8.14 -11.42 1.66
C LEU A 123 -7.01 -12.41 1.32
N ALA A 124 -5.79 -12.14 1.82
CA ALA A 124 -4.64 -13.00 1.58
C ALA A 124 -4.89 -14.42 2.07
N GLN A 125 -5.48 -14.56 3.24
CA GLN A 125 -5.79 -15.85 3.83
C GLN A 125 -6.88 -16.59 3.06
N ALA A 126 -7.95 -15.89 2.65
CA ALA A 126 -9.03 -16.47 1.86
C ALA A 126 -8.57 -17.02 0.50
N GLU A 127 -7.51 -16.41 -0.06
CA GLU A 127 -6.93 -16.81 -1.36
C GLU A 127 -5.67 -17.68 -1.22
N ALA A 128 -5.29 -18.08 -0.01
CA ALA A 128 -4.08 -18.83 0.31
C ALA A 128 -2.80 -18.16 -0.26
N LEU A 129 -2.75 -16.84 -0.21
CA LEU A 129 -1.64 -16.01 -0.71
C LEU A 129 -0.86 -15.41 0.46
N PRO A 130 0.44 -15.15 0.30
CA PRO A 130 1.20 -14.40 1.29
C PRO A 130 0.82 -12.91 1.30
N VAL A 131 1.15 -12.25 2.39
CA VAL A 131 1.14 -10.80 2.51
C VAL A 131 2.56 -10.27 2.31
N VAL A 132 2.74 -9.29 1.45
CA VAL A 132 4.04 -8.62 1.22
C VAL A 132 4.05 -7.28 1.96
N PRO A 133 4.82 -7.12 3.04
CA PRO A 133 4.93 -5.86 3.74
C PRO A 133 5.88 -4.91 3.00
N VAL A 134 5.49 -3.65 2.85
CA VAL A 134 6.28 -2.63 2.16
C VAL A 134 6.27 -1.33 2.96
N THR A 135 7.45 -0.76 3.13
CA THR A 135 7.61 0.54 3.79
C THR A 135 8.46 1.50 2.95
N HIS A 136 8.39 2.78 3.27
CA HIS A 136 9.18 3.82 2.60
C HIS A 136 9.24 5.09 3.45
N ASN A 137 10.29 5.87 3.26
CA ASN A 137 10.50 7.13 3.98
C ASN A 137 9.99 8.38 3.23
N ALA A 138 9.06 8.23 2.29
CA ALA A 138 8.55 9.34 1.47
C ALA A 138 7.94 10.48 2.29
N GLY A 139 7.34 10.17 3.44
CA GLY A 139 6.75 11.17 4.33
C GLY A 139 7.73 12.22 4.86
N PHE A 140 9.04 11.91 4.93
CA PHE A 140 10.09 12.86 5.32
C PHE A 140 10.37 13.90 4.23
N PHE A 141 10.23 13.52 2.97
CA PHE A 141 10.52 14.37 1.81
C PHE A 141 9.28 15.07 1.27
N TRP A 142 8.13 14.40 1.30
CA TRP A 142 6.85 14.96 0.88
C TRP A 142 5.75 14.56 1.88
N PRO A 143 5.59 15.30 2.99
CA PRO A 143 4.64 14.99 4.04
C PRO A 143 3.18 15.11 3.58
N ARG A 144 2.27 14.46 4.29
CA ARG A 144 0.84 14.31 4.00
C ARG A 144 0.13 15.58 3.51
N ARG A 145 0.44 16.74 4.10
CA ARG A 145 -0.17 18.05 3.79
C ARG A 145 0.86 19.08 3.32
N GLY A 146 2.06 18.63 2.97
CA GLY A 146 3.14 19.51 2.53
C GLY A 146 3.04 19.85 1.05
N TRP A 147 3.06 21.14 0.73
CA TRP A 147 3.25 21.61 -0.64
C TRP A 147 4.73 21.53 -1.07
N LEU A 148 5.64 21.77 -0.13
CA LEU A 148 7.07 21.70 -0.38
C LEU A 148 7.55 20.25 -0.39
N LYS A 149 8.39 19.92 -1.37
CA LYS A 149 9.11 18.67 -1.49
C LYS A 149 10.56 18.93 -1.14
N LYS A 150 11.13 18.15 -0.22
CA LYS A 150 12.54 18.23 0.13
C LYS A 150 13.35 17.42 -0.87
N PRO A 151 14.52 17.87 -1.28
CA PRO A 151 15.43 17.08 -2.13
C PRO A 151 15.93 15.85 -1.36
N GLY A 152 16.30 14.80 -2.09
CA GLY A 152 16.86 13.59 -1.53
C GLY A 152 16.45 12.33 -2.26
N THR A 153 16.67 11.18 -1.62
CA THR A 153 16.33 9.87 -2.18
C THR A 153 15.36 9.13 -1.27
N ILE A 154 14.15 8.89 -1.78
CA ILE A 154 13.17 8.06 -1.10
C ILE A 154 13.63 6.59 -1.22
N ARG A 155 13.73 5.92 -0.08
CA ARG A 155 13.96 4.49 -0.02
C ARG A 155 12.63 3.76 0.13
N VAL A 156 12.41 2.78 -0.74
CA VAL A 156 11.29 1.84 -0.66
C VAL A 156 11.89 0.47 -0.35
N VAL A 157 11.42 -0.17 0.70
CA VAL A 157 11.87 -1.50 1.09
C VAL A 157 10.70 -2.47 1.02
N ILE A 158 10.87 -3.50 0.22
CA ILE A 158 9.95 -4.62 0.09
C ILE A 158 10.45 -5.73 1.01
N GLY A 159 9.63 -6.13 1.96
CA GLY A 159 9.97 -7.16 2.93
C GLY A 159 9.68 -8.57 2.44
N PRO A 160 10.22 -9.57 3.15
CA PRO A 160 9.95 -10.96 2.87
C PRO A 160 8.44 -11.25 3.02
N PRO A 161 7.88 -12.08 2.13
CA PRO A 161 6.48 -12.48 2.20
C PRO A 161 6.16 -13.17 3.53
N ILE A 162 5.02 -12.81 4.12
CA ILE A 162 4.52 -13.40 5.36
C ILE A 162 3.46 -14.41 4.98
N ALA A 163 3.68 -15.68 5.30
CA ALA A 163 2.70 -16.75 5.08
C ALA A 163 1.44 -16.52 5.91
N THR A 164 0.29 -16.86 5.33
CA THR A 164 -1.02 -16.67 5.97
C THR A 164 -1.70 -18.00 6.33
N SER A 165 -1.36 -19.08 5.62
CA SER A 165 -1.98 -20.39 5.81
C SER A 165 -1.65 -20.98 7.19
N GLY A 166 -2.66 -21.38 7.93
CA GLY A 166 -2.50 -21.96 9.27
C GLY A 166 -2.09 -20.98 10.37
N VAL A 167 -2.03 -19.68 10.07
CA VAL A 167 -1.66 -18.64 11.03
C VAL A 167 -2.88 -17.78 11.36
N GLU A 168 -3.05 -17.43 12.62
CA GLU A 168 -4.13 -16.54 13.07
C GLU A 168 -3.99 -15.18 12.35
N PRO A 169 -5.08 -14.64 11.71
CA PRO A 169 -5.03 -13.41 10.91
C PRO A 169 -4.46 -12.22 11.65
N ARG A 170 -4.76 -12.13 12.94
CA ARG A 170 -4.26 -11.05 13.79
C ARG A 170 -2.74 -11.11 13.96
N ALA A 171 -2.19 -12.30 14.14
CA ALA A 171 -0.75 -12.49 14.26
C ALA A 171 0.00 -12.13 12.96
N VAL A 172 -0.57 -12.47 11.80
CA VAL A 172 -0.03 -12.05 10.49
C VAL A 172 -0.02 -10.53 10.37
N ASN A 173 -1.12 -9.88 10.75
CA ASN A 173 -1.28 -8.43 10.67
C ASN A 173 -0.29 -7.69 11.61
N GLU A 174 -0.14 -8.17 12.83
CA GLU A 174 0.81 -7.65 13.81
C GLU A 174 2.27 -7.81 13.35
N ARG A 175 2.63 -8.96 12.80
CA ARG A 175 3.96 -9.20 12.19
C ARG A 175 4.23 -8.24 11.04
N ALA A 176 3.25 -8.03 10.15
CA ALA A 176 3.38 -7.10 9.04
C ALA A 176 3.55 -5.66 9.55
N GLN A 177 2.75 -5.25 10.54
CA GLN A 177 2.85 -3.94 11.17
C GLN A 177 4.22 -3.73 11.81
N GLN A 178 4.66 -4.65 12.64
CA GLN A 178 5.97 -4.59 13.30
C GLN A 178 7.11 -4.47 12.28
N TRP A 179 7.08 -5.29 11.24
CA TRP A 179 8.11 -5.23 10.20
C TRP A 179 8.13 -3.87 9.50
N ILE A 180 6.96 -3.36 9.08
CA ILE A 180 6.82 -2.07 8.38
C ILE A 180 7.33 -0.92 9.26
N GLU A 181 6.89 -0.84 10.51
CA GLU A 181 7.25 0.27 11.39
C GLU A 181 8.72 0.20 11.84
N ASN A 182 9.24 -0.98 12.20
CA ASN A 182 10.63 -1.15 12.57
C ASN A 182 11.58 -0.83 11.40
N THR A 183 11.24 -1.28 10.20
CA THR A 183 12.04 -0.96 9.01
C THR A 183 11.99 0.54 8.71
N LEU A 184 10.81 1.19 8.86
CA LEU A 184 10.68 2.64 8.66
C LEU A 184 11.63 3.44 9.57
N GLU A 185 11.80 3.02 10.82
CA GLU A 185 12.72 3.68 11.75
C GLU A 185 14.18 3.67 11.22
N THR A 186 14.59 2.59 10.56
CA THR A 186 15.94 2.50 9.94
C THR A 186 16.10 3.38 8.71
N LEU A 187 15.00 3.86 8.14
CA LEU A 187 14.98 4.69 6.93
C LEU A 187 14.94 6.19 7.22
N ARG A 188 14.97 6.61 8.48
CA ARG A 188 15.01 8.03 8.84
C ARG A 188 16.21 8.71 8.17
N PRO A 189 16.02 9.81 7.44
CA PRO A 189 17.14 10.62 6.95
C PRO A 189 17.97 11.10 8.15
N LYS A 190 19.28 11.00 7.99
CA LYS A 190 20.23 11.61 8.94
C LYS A 190 20.24 13.11 8.80
#